data_ac1531ec0762ac081a79986ac2cfab95
#
_entry.id   ac1531ec0762ac081a79986ac2cfab95
#
_cell.length_a   1.000
_cell.length_b   1.000
_cell.length_c   1.000
_cell.angle_alpha   90.00
_cell.angle_beta   90.00
_cell.angle_gamma   90.00
#
_symmetry.space_group_name_H-M   'P 1'
#
loop_
_entity.id
_entity.type
_entity.pdbx_description
1 polymer ?
#
loop_
_entity_poly.entity_id
_entity_poly.type
_entity_poly.pdbx_seq_one_letter_code
_entity_poly.pdbx_strand_id
1 'polypeptide(L)'
;MVDDAIAVLVTGAERLLLTPEVRRDAEALEGLLDESFREIGKSGRLWTRDELVEVMTGEDAAELESAVVTEEHVEQLAPGLVLLTYALDADGQHSRRSSIWRIDGEQPRLVFHQGTRAPGPLAE
;
A
#
# COMPACT_ATOMS: atom_id res chain seq x y z
N MET A 1 9.68 12.69 -14.47
CA MET A 1 8.48 13.35 -13.93
C MET A 1 7.27 12.46 -14.15
N VAL A 2 6.45 12.28 -13.14
CA VAL A 2 5.27 11.43 -13.25
C VAL A 2 4.10 12.24 -13.82
N ASP A 3 3.28 11.57 -14.64
CA ASP A 3 2.05 12.14 -15.17
C ASP A 3 1.02 12.27 -14.04
N ASP A 4 0.26 13.35 -14.00
CA ASP A 4 -0.77 13.58 -12.98
C ASP A 4 -1.81 12.46 -12.98
N ALA A 5 -2.19 11.94 -14.14
CA ALA A 5 -3.15 10.85 -14.24
C ALA A 5 -2.60 9.58 -13.58
N ILE A 6 -1.32 9.32 -13.75
CA ILE A 6 -0.65 8.17 -13.12
C ILE A 6 -0.59 8.38 -11.61
N ALA A 7 -0.27 9.59 -11.17
CA ALA A 7 -0.23 9.89 -9.74
C ALA A 7 -1.59 9.67 -9.08
N VAL A 8 -2.66 10.12 -9.70
CA VAL A 8 -4.02 9.92 -9.19
C VAL A 8 -4.38 8.45 -9.14
N LEU A 9 -4.03 7.70 -10.19
CA LEU A 9 -4.31 6.28 -10.27
C LEU A 9 -3.61 5.51 -9.14
N VAL A 10 -2.33 5.78 -8.94
CA VAL A 10 -1.52 5.06 -7.95
C VAL A 10 -1.92 5.43 -6.52
N THR A 11 -2.09 6.72 -6.22
CA THR A 11 -2.50 7.13 -4.88
C THR A 11 -3.90 6.63 -4.56
N GLY A 12 -4.79 6.61 -5.55
CA GLY A 12 -6.13 6.06 -5.37
C GLY A 12 -6.12 4.58 -5.07
N ALA A 13 -5.30 3.82 -5.80
CA ALA A 13 -5.18 2.38 -5.57
C ALA A 13 -4.59 2.07 -4.19
N GLU A 14 -3.59 2.84 -3.77
CA GLU A 14 -3.00 2.66 -2.45
C GLU A 14 -4.02 2.91 -1.35
N ARG A 15 -4.84 3.95 -1.49
CA ARG A 15 -5.87 4.27 -0.51
C ARG A 15 -6.96 3.20 -0.44
N LEU A 16 -7.27 2.57 -1.57
CA LEU A 16 -8.23 1.46 -1.59
C LEU A 16 -7.76 0.30 -0.71
N LEU A 17 -6.46 0.02 -0.71
CA LEU A 17 -5.91 -1.04 0.12
C LEU A 17 -6.02 -0.77 1.61
N LEU A 18 -6.30 0.48 1.99
CA LEU A 18 -6.47 0.86 3.39
C LEU A 18 -7.94 0.80 3.82
N THR A 19 -8.86 0.52 2.89
CA THR A 19 -10.28 0.47 3.22
C THR A 19 -10.67 -0.93 3.71
N PRO A 20 -11.59 -1.00 4.68
CA PRO A 20 -12.06 -2.31 5.15
C PRO A 20 -12.73 -3.13 4.06
N GLU A 21 -13.44 -2.47 3.14
CA GLU A 21 -14.16 -3.14 2.07
C GLU A 21 -13.22 -3.95 1.19
N VAL A 22 -12.08 -3.38 0.82
CA VAL A 22 -11.09 -4.07 -0.01
C VAL A 22 -10.34 -5.11 0.82
N ARG A 23 -9.97 -4.78 2.05
CA ARG A 23 -9.17 -5.69 2.89
C ARG A 23 -9.92 -6.97 3.23
N ARG A 24 -11.24 -6.95 3.24
CA ARG A 24 -12.08 -8.13 3.53
C ARG A 24 -12.44 -8.93 2.28
N ASP A 25 -12.10 -8.42 1.11
CA ASP A 25 -12.48 -9.01 -0.16
C ASP A 25 -11.24 -9.58 -0.84
N ALA A 26 -11.08 -10.92 -0.76
CA ALA A 26 -9.92 -11.58 -1.33
C ALA A 26 -9.77 -11.30 -2.82
N GLU A 27 -10.87 -11.30 -3.56
CA GLU A 27 -10.82 -11.06 -5.00
C GLU A 27 -10.35 -9.63 -5.31
N ALA A 28 -10.85 -8.64 -4.54
CA ALA A 28 -10.43 -7.25 -4.71
C ALA A 28 -8.95 -7.07 -4.39
N LEU A 29 -8.48 -7.69 -3.30
CA LEU A 29 -7.07 -7.65 -2.94
C LEU A 29 -6.20 -8.27 -4.03
N GLU A 30 -6.58 -9.45 -4.50
CA GLU A 30 -5.81 -10.14 -5.54
C GLU A 30 -5.76 -9.34 -6.83
N GLY A 31 -6.80 -8.55 -7.11
CA GLY A 31 -6.83 -7.68 -8.29
C GLY A 31 -5.85 -6.51 -8.20
N LEU A 32 -5.51 -6.08 -6.98
CA LEU A 32 -4.59 -4.97 -6.77
C LEU A 32 -3.15 -5.41 -6.49
N LEU A 33 -2.95 -6.68 -6.15
CA LEU A 33 -1.62 -7.21 -5.85
C LEU A 33 -1.08 -7.99 -7.03
N ASP A 34 0.14 -7.66 -7.45
CA ASP A 34 0.81 -8.40 -8.52
C ASP A 34 1.08 -9.84 -8.07
N GLU A 35 1.19 -10.76 -9.02
CA GLU A 35 1.49 -12.16 -8.69
C GLU A 35 2.79 -12.30 -7.91
N SER A 36 3.75 -11.44 -8.18
CA SER A 36 5.06 -11.46 -7.52
C SER A 36 5.11 -10.60 -6.26
N PHE A 37 3.97 -10.08 -5.82
CA PHE A 37 3.91 -9.16 -4.69
C PHE A 37 4.59 -9.72 -3.44
N ARG A 38 5.36 -8.85 -2.77
CA ARG A 38 5.97 -9.14 -1.49
C ARG A 38 5.87 -7.90 -0.62
N GLU A 39 5.75 -8.10 0.68
CA GLU A 39 5.66 -7.01 1.62
C GLU A 39 6.57 -7.25 2.81
N ILE A 40 7.24 -6.20 3.27
CA ILE A 40 7.95 -6.23 4.55
C ILE A 40 7.14 -5.37 5.50
N GLY A 41 6.54 -6.00 6.48
CA GLY A 41 5.70 -5.30 7.45
C GLY A 41 6.53 -4.58 8.50
N LYS A 42 5.84 -3.81 9.36
CA LYS A 42 6.50 -3.02 10.41
C LYS A 42 7.30 -3.87 11.40
N SER A 43 6.96 -5.15 11.53
CA SER A 43 7.67 -6.06 12.41
C SER A 43 8.95 -6.62 11.78
N GLY A 44 9.16 -6.37 10.48
CA GLY A 44 10.27 -6.93 9.74
C GLY A 44 9.95 -8.23 9.04
N ARG A 45 8.75 -8.76 9.23
CA ARG A 45 8.37 -10.01 8.58
C ARG A 45 8.13 -9.81 7.09
N LEU A 46 8.64 -10.75 6.29
CA LEU A 46 8.41 -10.78 4.85
C LEU A 46 7.16 -11.62 4.56
N TRP A 47 6.25 -11.03 3.81
CA TRP A 47 4.98 -11.67 3.43
C TRP A 47 4.95 -11.90 1.93
N THR A 48 4.39 -13.04 1.51
CA THR A 48 4.06 -13.26 0.11
C THR A 48 2.63 -12.76 -0.13
N ARG A 49 2.23 -12.68 -1.41
CA ARG A 49 0.88 -12.28 -1.79
C ARG A 49 -0.17 -13.15 -1.13
N ASP A 50 -0.02 -14.47 -1.24
CA ASP A 50 -1.03 -15.40 -0.72
C ASP A 50 -1.11 -15.33 0.80
N GLU A 51 0.03 -15.23 1.48
CA GLU A 51 0.04 -15.08 2.94
C GLU A 51 -0.66 -13.80 3.37
N LEU A 52 -0.42 -12.70 2.66
CA LEU A 52 -1.03 -11.42 3.01
C LEU A 52 -2.53 -11.45 2.81
N VAL A 53 -2.99 -12.00 1.67
CA VAL A 53 -4.42 -12.11 1.39
C VAL A 53 -5.12 -12.93 2.47
N GLU A 54 -4.51 -14.05 2.87
CA GLU A 54 -5.08 -14.90 3.91
C GLU A 54 -5.21 -14.17 5.24
N VAL A 55 -4.17 -13.43 5.64
CA VAL A 55 -4.19 -12.70 6.90
C VAL A 55 -5.18 -11.55 6.88
N MET A 56 -5.22 -10.78 5.79
CA MET A 56 -6.10 -9.62 5.71
C MET A 56 -7.58 -9.98 5.63
N THR A 57 -7.89 -11.14 5.06
CA THR A 57 -9.28 -11.57 4.93
C THR A 57 -9.71 -12.53 6.04
N GLY A 58 -8.82 -12.88 6.95
CA GLY A 58 -9.12 -13.79 8.06
C GLY A 58 -9.98 -13.13 9.13
N GLU A 59 -10.56 -13.97 9.99
CA GLU A 59 -11.43 -13.50 11.08
C GLU A 59 -10.67 -12.62 12.08
N ASP A 60 -9.39 -12.88 12.25
CA ASP A 60 -8.55 -12.14 13.20
C ASP A 60 -7.85 -10.95 12.58
N ALA A 61 -8.20 -10.58 11.36
CA ALA A 61 -7.57 -9.45 10.69
C ALA A 61 -7.86 -8.17 11.45
N ALA A 62 -6.81 -7.37 11.68
CA ALA A 62 -6.96 -6.09 12.36
C ALA A 62 -7.72 -5.12 11.45
N GLU A 63 -8.64 -4.38 12.04
CA GLU A 63 -9.37 -3.36 11.30
C GLU A 63 -8.69 -2.01 11.49
N LEU A 64 -8.63 -1.24 10.42
CA LEU A 64 -8.14 0.13 10.48
C LEU A 64 -9.36 1.04 10.67
N GLU A 65 -9.55 1.52 11.89
CA GLU A 65 -10.67 2.40 12.19
C GLU A 65 -10.43 3.82 11.70
N SER A 66 -9.18 4.25 11.74
CA SER A 66 -8.82 5.56 11.22
C SER A 66 -7.45 5.46 10.56
N ALA A 67 -7.35 6.00 9.38
CA ALA A 67 -6.09 6.03 8.65
C ALA A 67 -5.98 7.39 7.97
N VAL A 68 -4.91 8.11 8.27
CA VAL A 68 -4.66 9.42 7.65
C VAL A 68 -3.35 9.32 6.88
N VAL A 69 -3.45 9.57 5.57
CA VAL A 69 -2.31 9.53 4.66
C VAL A 69 -1.83 10.95 4.45
N THR A 70 -0.53 11.18 4.66
CA THR A 70 0.08 12.49 4.44
C THR A 70 1.42 12.34 3.74
N GLU A 71 1.96 13.46 3.27
CA GLU A 71 3.28 13.51 2.64
C GLU A 71 3.42 12.54 1.45
N GLU A 72 2.37 12.43 0.66
CA GLU A 72 2.41 11.57 -0.54
C GLU A 72 3.39 12.13 -1.57
N HIS A 73 4.27 11.26 -2.05
CA HIS A 73 5.22 11.60 -3.11
C HIS A 73 5.24 10.46 -4.12
N VAL A 74 5.05 10.80 -5.39
CA VAL A 74 4.99 9.84 -6.48
C VAL A 74 6.15 10.09 -7.43
N GLU A 75 6.89 9.05 -7.77
CA GLU A 75 8.04 9.14 -8.64
C GLU A 75 8.04 7.99 -9.65
N GLN A 76 8.24 8.30 -10.91
CA GLN A 76 8.34 7.27 -11.92
C GLN A 76 9.78 6.73 -11.95
N LEU A 77 9.92 5.43 -11.72
CA LEU A 77 11.22 4.78 -11.73
C LEU A 77 11.64 4.34 -13.13
N ALA A 78 10.65 3.93 -13.93
CA ALA A 78 10.84 3.46 -15.29
C ALA A 78 9.46 3.47 -15.94
N PRO A 79 9.37 3.32 -17.27
CA PRO A 79 8.06 3.24 -17.91
C PRO A 79 7.21 2.14 -17.25
N GLY A 80 6.04 2.51 -16.77
CA GLY A 80 5.13 1.58 -16.12
C GLY A 80 5.52 1.14 -14.71
N LEU A 81 6.52 1.78 -14.11
CA LEU A 81 6.95 1.43 -12.75
C LEU A 81 7.05 2.68 -11.90
N VAL A 82 6.26 2.75 -10.83
CA VAL A 82 6.06 3.95 -10.04
C VAL A 82 6.34 3.69 -8.56
N LEU A 83 7.07 4.58 -7.92
CA LEU A 83 7.32 4.54 -6.48
C LEU A 83 6.40 5.56 -5.80
N LEU A 84 5.67 5.11 -4.79
CA LEU A 84 4.85 5.98 -3.95
C LEU A 84 5.39 5.88 -2.53
N THR A 85 5.70 7.02 -1.92
CA THR A 85 6.05 7.08 -0.50
C THR A 85 5.07 7.99 0.22
N TYR A 86 4.80 7.70 1.49
CA TYR A 86 3.87 8.50 2.28
C TYR A 86 4.05 8.22 3.77
N ALA A 87 3.40 9.03 4.59
CA ALA A 87 3.31 8.81 6.01
C ALA A 87 1.89 8.37 6.33
N LEU A 88 1.76 7.42 7.24
CA LEU A 88 0.46 6.92 7.66
C LEU A 88 0.32 7.02 9.17
N ASP A 89 -0.77 7.66 9.61
CA ASP A 89 -1.18 7.65 10.99
C ASP A 89 -2.44 6.78 11.06
N ALA A 90 -2.35 5.67 11.75
CA ALA A 90 -3.45 4.73 11.88
C ALA A 90 -3.57 4.25 13.31
N ASP A 91 -4.72 4.50 13.91
CA ASP A 91 -5.03 4.02 15.26
C ASP A 91 -3.95 4.37 16.29
N GLY A 92 -3.44 5.60 16.20
CA GLY A 92 -2.43 6.11 17.12
C GLY A 92 -1.01 5.70 16.82
N GLN A 93 -0.80 4.95 15.76
CA GLN A 93 0.52 4.52 15.34
C GLN A 93 0.96 5.29 14.10
N HIS A 94 2.25 5.62 14.07
CA HIS A 94 2.83 6.37 12.96
C HIS A 94 3.80 5.47 12.20
N SER A 95 3.76 5.55 10.87
CA SER A 95 4.69 4.78 10.05
C SER A 95 4.98 5.52 8.75
N ARG A 96 6.14 5.24 8.18
CA ARG A 96 6.47 5.67 6.82
C ARG A 96 6.36 4.46 5.93
N ARG A 97 5.78 4.65 4.75
CA ARG A 97 5.48 3.56 3.86
C ARG A 97 5.98 3.83 2.46
N SER A 98 6.38 2.77 1.77
CA SER A 98 6.77 2.85 0.37
C SER A 98 6.15 1.70 -0.39
N SER A 99 5.68 2.00 -1.60
CA SER A 99 5.04 1.04 -2.47
C SER A 99 5.59 1.18 -3.87
N ILE A 100 5.80 0.05 -4.54
CA ILE A 100 6.17 0.05 -5.95
C ILE A 100 5.00 -0.52 -6.72
N TRP A 101 4.45 0.29 -7.61
CA TRP A 101 3.30 -0.06 -8.44
C TRP A 101 3.72 -0.28 -9.87
N ARG A 102 3.22 -1.34 -10.47
CA ARG A 102 3.36 -1.59 -11.91
C ARG A 102 2.06 -1.19 -12.57
N ILE A 103 2.16 -0.42 -13.63
CA ILE A 103 1.00 -0.04 -14.42
C ILE A 103 1.12 -0.71 -15.76
N ASP A 104 0.20 -1.66 -16.01
CA ASP A 104 0.16 -2.40 -17.25
C ASP A 104 -1.19 -2.09 -17.86
N GLY A 105 -1.17 -1.23 -18.87
CA GLY A 105 -2.40 -0.69 -19.39
C GLY A 105 -3.03 0.28 -18.42
N GLU A 106 -4.27 0.03 -18.02
CA GLU A 106 -4.99 0.88 -17.08
C GLU A 106 -5.05 0.30 -15.68
N GLN A 107 -4.48 -0.89 -15.48
CA GLN A 107 -4.61 -1.61 -14.22
C GLN A 107 -3.35 -1.46 -13.39
N PRO A 108 -3.41 -0.78 -12.24
CA PRO A 108 -2.27 -0.74 -11.33
C PRO A 108 -2.19 -2.01 -10.52
N ARG A 109 -0.98 -2.53 -10.34
CA ARG A 109 -0.73 -3.70 -9.50
C ARG A 109 0.44 -3.43 -8.58
N LEU A 110 0.24 -3.69 -7.32
CA LEU A 110 1.27 -3.48 -6.30
C LEU A 110 2.29 -4.61 -6.34
N VAL A 111 3.56 -4.25 -6.53
CA VAL A 111 4.65 -5.22 -6.65
C VAL A 111 5.37 -5.41 -5.32
N PHE A 112 5.55 -4.32 -4.58
CA PHE A 112 6.26 -4.36 -3.32
C PHE A 112 5.76 -3.26 -2.39
N HIS A 113 5.71 -3.57 -1.10
CA HIS A 113 5.33 -2.60 -0.08
C HIS A 113 6.19 -2.80 1.15
N GLN A 114 6.59 -1.71 1.80
CA GLN A 114 7.30 -1.77 3.07
C GLN A 114 6.81 -0.67 4.00
N GLY A 115 6.51 -1.06 5.23
CA GLY A 115 6.16 -0.13 6.29
C GLY A 115 7.24 -0.12 7.36
N THR A 116 7.57 1.07 7.86
CA THR A 116 8.55 1.25 8.92
C THR A 116 7.91 2.10 10.00
N ARG A 117 7.90 1.59 11.21
CA ARG A 117 7.33 2.33 12.33
C ARG A 117 8.14 3.58 12.63
N ALA A 118 7.44 4.68 12.91
CA ALA A 118 8.06 5.93 13.33
C ALA A 118 7.67 6.20 14.80
N PRO A 119 8.56 6.79 15.59
CA PRO A 119 8.34 6.93 17.04
C PRO A 119 7.31 7.97 17.44
N GLY A 120 6.79 8.77 16.53
CA GLY A 120 5.81 9.80 16.86
C GLY A 120 5.32 10.49 15.63
N PRO A 121 4.54 11.57 15.79
CA PRO A 121 4.04 12.30 14.62
C PRO A 121 5.18 12.69 13.70
N LEU A 122 4.96 12.53 12.41
CA LEU A 122 5.99 12.79 11.41
C LEU A 122 5.98 14.22 10.91
N ALA A 123 5.20 15.06 11.53
CA ALA A 123 5.16 16.47 11.20
C ALA A 123 6.41 17.14 11.71
N GLU A 124 7.06 17.85 10.90
CA GLU A 124 8.16 18.56 11.37
C GLU A 124 8.60 19.56 10.54
#